data_6e8d6930fdccf84818d3d13c5c669d66
#
_entry.id   6e8d6930fdccf84818d3d13c5c669d66
#
_cell.length_a   1.000
_cell.length_b   1.000
_cell.length_c   1.000
_cell.angle_alpha   90.00
_cell.angle_beta   90.00
_cell.angle_gamma   90.00
#
_symmetry.space_group_name_H-M   'P 1'
#
loop_
_entity.id
_entity.type
_entity.pdbx_description
1 polymer ?
#
loop_
_entity_poly.entity_id
_entity_poly.type
_entity_poly.pdbx_seq_one_letter_code
_entity_poly.pdbx_strand_id
1 'polypeptide(L)'
;MNKTTESNIYKLIKKAVVNLKLNCQLTRIESGFTLQGIPDLYVVYNSKLINKPVCFWLELKANNLKNCNVSKYQFNWILKHNKLGGVAYILNRPVKERGLKLYRVDPCNVLTEQLSVDYSVTGIANVLEYVAKKHCNH
;
A
#
# COMPACT_ATOMS: atom_id res chain seq x y z
N MET A 1 -1.81 14.94 -13.11
CA MET A 1 -1.42 15.41 -11.75
C MET A 1 -1.41 14.27 -10.75
N ASN A 2 -2.54 13.59 -10.55
CA ASN A 2 -2.59 12.45 -9.62
C ASN A 2 -1.63 11.34 -10.03
N LYS A 3 -1.51 11.08 -11.33
CA LYS A 3 -0.62 10.06 -11.85
C LYS A 3 0.83 10.35 -11.51
N THR A 4 1.26 11.62 -11.63
CA THR A 4 2.62 12.04 -11.31
C THR A 4 2.90 11.84 -9.81
N THR A 5 1.93 12.20 -8.96
CA THR A 5 2.09 12.07 -7.52
C THR A 5 2.11 10.60 -7.08
N GLU A 6 1.29 9.75 -7.69
CA GLU A 6 1.32 8.32 -7.43
C GLU A 6 2.67 7.73 -7.84
N SER A 7 3.21 8.16 -8.98
CA SER A 7 4.52 7.77 -9.42
C SER A 7 5.60 8.21 -8.43
N ASN A 8 5.45 9.38 -7.82
CA ASN A 8 6.38 9.87 -6.80
C ASN A 8 6.33 9.03 -5.53
N ILE A 9 5.15 8.53 -5.15
CA ILE A 9 5.05 7.60 -4.01
C ILE A 9 5.85 6.34 -4.30
N TYR A 10 5.69 5.79 -5.49
CA TYR A 10 6.44 4.60 -5.90
C TYR A 10 7.96 4.85 -5.84
N LYS A 11 8.40 6.01 -6.33
CA LYS A 11 9.82 6.40 -6.26
C LYS A 11 10.30 6.50 -4.83
N LEU A 12 9.47 7.03 -3.94
CA LEU A 12 9.80 7.13 -2.52
C LEU A 12 9.94 5.74 -1.89
N ILE A 13 9.06 4.82 -2.24
CA ILE A 13 9.14 3.44 -1.75
C ILE A 13 10.45 2.80 -2.20
N LYS A 14 10.80 2.93 -3.46
CA LYS A 14 12.06 2.40 -3.99
C LYS A 14 13.27 3.00 -3.29
N LYS A 15 13.22 4.31 -3.05
CA LYS A 15 14.29 5.02 -2.35
C LYS A 15 14.46 4.50 -0.93
N ALA A 16 13.36 4.25 -0.23
CA ALA A 16 13.40 3.71 1.12
C ALA A 16 14.06 2.33 1.14
N VAL A 17 13.67 1.47 0.20
CA VAL A 17 14.22 0.12 0.12
C VAL A 17 15.74 0.16 -0.08
N VAL A 18 16.22 1.02 -0.98
CA VAL A 18 17.64 1.14 -1.26
C VAL A 18 18.39 1.82 -0.13
N ASN A 19 17.92 2.98 0.33
CA ASN A 19 18.64 3.79 1.32
C ASN A 19 18.71 3.13 2.69
N LEU A 20 17.65 2.44 3.08
CA LEU A 20 17.58 1.78 4.38
C LEU A 20 17.97 0.31 4.30
N LYS A 21 18.38 -0.16 3.13
CA LYS A 21 18.80 -1.55 2.89
C LYS A 21 17.76 -2.55 3.41
N LEU A 22 16.51 -2.31 3.04
CA LEU A 22 15.41 -3.16 3.47
C LEU A 22 15.37 -4.46 2.65
N ASN A 23 15.03 -5.56 3.29
CA ASN A 23 14.81 -6.83 2.61
C ASN A 23 13.42 -6.81 1.98
N CYS A 24 13.33 -6.21 0.82
CA CYS A 24 12.04 -5.93 0.19
C CYS A 24 12.13 -6.08 -1.32
N GLN A 25 11.20 -6.82 -1.89
CA GLN A 25 11.05 -6.93 -3.34
C GLN A 25 9.77 -6.23 -3.75
N LEU A 26 9.89 -5.35 -4.72
CA LEU A 26 8.76 -4.60 -5.26
C LEU A 26 8.52 -5.05 -6.68
N THR A 27 7.28 -5.41 -6.99
CA THR A 27 6.88 -5.75 -8.35
C THR A 27 5.75 -4.81 -8.75
N ARG A 28 6.04 -3.90 -9.67
CA ARG A 28 5.04 -2.97 -10.17
C ARG A 28 4.21 -3.64 -11.23
N ILE A 29 2.90 -3.55 -11.05
CA ILE A 29 1.95 -4.10 -12.02
C ILE A 29 1.54 -2.98 -12.95
N GLU A 30 1.90 -3.10 -14.21
CA GLU A 30 1.41 -2.17 -15.21
C GLU A 30 0.03 -2.65 -15.63
N SER A 31 -0.95 -1.77 -15.44
CA SER A 31 -2.33 -2.09 -15.77
C SER A 31 -2.44 -2.33 -17.26
N GLY A 32 -2.47 -3.59 -17.64
CA GLY A 32 -2.79 -3.97 -18.99
C GLY A 32 -4.27 -3.83 -19.24
N PHE A 33 -4.66 -4.16 -20.42
CA PHE A 33 -6.02 -3.96 -20.90
C PHE A 33 -7.03 -4.90 -20.27
N THR A 34 -6.58 -5.95 -19.60
CA THR A 34 -7.44 -7.09 -19.30
C THR A 34 -7.72 -7.31 -17.82
N LEU A 35 -6.94 -6.68 -16.92
CA LEU A 35 -7.06 -6.97 -15.50
C LEU A 35 -7.38 -5.70 -14.74
N GLN A 36 -8.67 -5.38 -14.68
CA GLN A 36 -9.14 -4.20 -13.95
C GLN A 36 -9.17 -4.47 -12.45
N GLY A 37 -8.74 -3.48 -11.71
CA GLY A 37 -8.85 -3.51 -10.25
C GLY A 37 -7.66 -4.11 -9.52
N ILE A 38 -6.70 -4.70 -10.21
CA ILE A 38 -5.49 -5.20 -9.56
C ILE A 38 -4.69 -4.00 -9.02
N PRO A 39 -4.23 -4.05 -7.76
CA PRO A 39 -3.42 -2.98 -7.22
C PRO A 39 -2.10 -2.76 -7.97
N ASP A 40 -1.53 -1.56 -7.80
CA ASP A 40 -0.34 -1.12 -8.54
C ASP A 40 0.91 -1.91 -8.21
N LEU A 41 1.02 -2.42 -7.00
CA LEU A 41 2.30 -2.89 -6.48
C LEU A 41 2.12 -4.17 -5.66
N TYR A 42 2.97 -5.15 -5.93
CA TYR A 42 3.07 -6.33 -5.08
C TYR A 42 4.37 -6.22 -4.28
N VAL A 43 4.26 -6.40 -2.96
CA VAL A 43 5.37 -6.21 -2.03
C VAL A 43 5.65 -7.52 -1.31
N VAL A 44 6.92 -7.91 -1.30
CA VAL A 44 7.41 -8.99 -0.44
C VAL A 44 8.43 -8.35 0.50
N TYR A 45 8.15 -8.36 1.79
CA TYR A 45 8.99 -7.71 2.78
C TYR A 45 9.33 -8.68 3.91
N ASN A 46 10.62 -8.76 4.23
CA ASN A 46 11.07 -9.56 5.36
C ASN A 46 11.62 -8.60 6.43
N SER A 47 10.84 -8.43 7.49
CA SER A 47 11.24 -7.55 8.59
C SER A 47 12.39 -8.17 9.37
N LYS A 48 13.45 -7.39 9.59
CA LYS A 48 14.57 -7.83 10.41
C LYS A 48 14.18 -7.98 11.88
N LEU A 49 13.20 -7.18 12.32
CA LEU A 49 12.74 -7.19 13.71
C LEU A 49 11.91 -8.43 14.01
N ILE A 50 11.06 -8.84 13.08
CA ILE A 50 10.14 -9.96 13.25
C ILE A 50 10.73 -11.24 12.68
N ASN A 51 11.61 -11.09 11.69
CA ASN A 51 12.24 -12.20 10.97
C ASN A 51 11.23 -13.15 10.33
N LYS A 52 10.16 -12.57 9.80
CA LYS A 52 9.14 -13.30 9.04
C LYS A 52 8.76 -12.49 7.81
N PRO A 53 8.60 -13.14 6.66
CA PRO A 53 8.18 -12.43 5.45
C PRO A 53 6.68 -12.13 5.49
N VAL A 54 6.32 -11.02 4.86
CA VAL A 54 4.94 -10.69 4.58
C VAL A 54 4.83 -10.35 3.10
N CYS A 55 3.74 -10.79 2.49
CA CYS A 55 3.45 -10.50 1.08
C CYS A 55 2.13 -9.76 1.03
N PHE A 56 2.08 -8.65 0.31
CA PHE A 56 0.83 -7.91 0.23
C PHE A 56 0.78 -7.05 -1.02
N TRP A 57 -0.44 -6.69 -1.39
CA TRP A 57 -0.70 -5.78 -2.50
C TRP A 57 -0.90 -4.37 -1.97
N LEU A 58 -0.48 -3.40 -2.75
CA LEU A 58 -0.57 -2.00 -2.37
C LEU A 58 -1.07 -1.18 -3.56
N GLU A 59 -2.22 -0.54 -3.36
CA GLU A 59 -2.76 0.41 -4.33
C GLU A 59 -2.29 1.80 -3.94
N LEU A 60 -1.70 2.54 -4.88
CA LEU A 60 -1.18 3.87 -4.62
C LEU A 60 -2.18 4.92 -5.09
N LYS A 61 -2.49 5.87 -4.23
CA LYS A 61 -3.40 6.97 -4.52
C LYS A 61 -2.84 8.29 -4.03
N ALA A 62 -3.27 9.38 -4.66
CA ALA A 62 -2.82 10.72 -4.31
C ALA A 62 -3.97 11.71 -4.51
N ASN A 63 -4.86 11.79 -3.53
CA ASN A 63 -6.01 12.70 -3.61
C ASN A 63 -6.60 12.93 -2.23
N ASN A 64 -7.58 13.87 -2.15
CA ASN A 64 -8.25 14.23 -0.90
C ASN A 64 -9.64 13.64 -0.74
N LEU A 65 -10.02 12.71 -1.61
CA LEU A 65 -11.35 12.13 -1.56
C LEU A 65 -11.44 11.11 -0.43
N LYS A 66 -12.62 11.02 0.20
CA LYS A 66 -12.84 10.10 1.34
C LYS A 66 -12.55 8.65 1.00
N ASN A 67 -12.90 8.24 -0.21
CA ASN A 67 -12.68 6.88 -0.67
C ASN A 67 -11.34 6.73 -1.41
N CYS A 68 -10.45 7.71 -1.29
CA CYS A 68 -9.15 7.74 -1.97
C CYS A 68 -9.29 7.60 -3.50
N ASN A 69 -10.45 7.91 -4.05
CA ASN A 69 -10.75 7.76 -5.47
C ASN A 69 -10.54 6.33 -5.98
N VAL A 70 -10.79 5.36 -5.12
CA VAL A 70 -10.70 3.94 -5.49
C VAL A 70 -11.89 3.61 -6.39
N SER A 71 -11.62 3.02 -7.56
CA SER A 71 -12.69 2.63 -8.47
C SER A 71 -13.47 1.45 -7.90
N LYS A 72 -14.68 1.23 -8.43
CA LYS A 72 -15.48 0.08 -8.06
C LYS A 72 -14.73 -1.24 -8.27
N TYR A 73 -13.99 -1.34 -9.37
CA TYR A 73 -13.23 -2.55 -9.69
C TYR A 73 -12.10 -2.76 -8.70
N GLN A 74 -11.38 -1.71 -8.34
CA GLN A 74 -10.30 -1.77 -7.36
C GLN A 74 -10.84 -2.16 -5.99
N PHE A 75 -11.92 -1.54 -5.57
CA PHE A 75 -12.54 -1.82 -4.28
C PHE A 75 -12.98 -3.28 -4.19
N ASN A 76 -13.67 -3.76 -5.21
CA ASN A 76 -14.17 -5.13 -5.24
C ASN A 76 -13.03 -6.15 -5.26
N TRP A 77 -11.97 -5.87 -6.01
CA TRP A 77 -10.81 -6.75 -6.06
C TRP A 77 -10.15 -6.88 -4.69
N ILE A 78 -9.90 -5.73 -4.04
CA ILE A 78 -9.26 -5.70 -2.71
C ILE A 78 -10.14 -6.41 -1.68
N LEU A 79 -11.43 -6.12 -1.70
CA LEU A 79 -12.36 -6.73 -0.76
C LEU A 79 -12.36 -8.25 -0.88
N LYS A 80 -12.49 -8.76 -2.10
CA LYS A 80 -12.50 -10.20 -2.34
C LYS A 80 -11.18 -10.83 -1.93
N HIS A 81 -10.06 -10.19 -2.28
CA HIS A 81 -8.74 -10.68 -1.95
C HIS A 81 -8.56 -10.83 -0.44
N ASN A 82 -8.95 -9.81 0.32
CA ASN A 82 -8.85 -9.82 1.78
C ASN A 82 -9.78 -10.88 2.39
N LYS A 83 -10.98 -11.06 1.84
CA LYS A 83 -11.92 -12.08 2.33
C LYS A 83 -11.40 -13.50 2.13
N LEU A 84 -10.61 -13.71 1.10
CA LEU A 84 -10.03 -15.03 0.83
C LEU A 84 -8.75 -15.29 1.63
N GLY A 85 -8.35 -14.36 2.49
CA GLY A 85 -7.18 -14.51 3.34
C GLY A 85 -5.93 -13.81 2.81
N GLY A 86 -6.04 -13.12 1.69
CA GLY A 86 -4.93 -12.32 1.17
C GLY A 86 -4.79 -11.01 1.93
N VAL A 87 -3.76 -10.27 1.60
CA VAL A 87 -3.46 -8.98 2.24
C VAL A 87 -3.32 -7.91 1.17
N ALA A 88 -4.17 -6.89 1.22
CA ALA A 88 -4.13 -5.77 0.30
C ALA A 88 -4.48 -4.49 1.05
N TYR A 89 -3.74 -3.42 0.75
CA TYR A 89 -3.89 -2.11 1.36
C TYR A 89 -3.91 -1.02 0.32
N ILE A 90 -4.35 0.15 0.72
CA ILE A 90 -4.30 1.37 -0.09
C ILE A 90 -3.40 2.35 0.64
N LEU A 91 -2.41 2.88 -0.06
CA LEU A 91 -1.53 3.91 0.47
C LEU A 91 -1.82 5.20 -0.26
N ASN A 92 -2.35 6.19 0.45
CA ASN A 92 -2.77 7.46 -0.13
C ASN A 92 -1.92 8.61 0.40
N ARG A 93 -1.56 9.51 -0.50
CA ARG A 93 -0.99 10.79 -0.14
C ARG A 93 -2.04 11.87 -0.34
N PRO A 94 -2.66 12.36 0.76
CA PRO A 94 -3.60 13.48 0.64
C PRO A 94 -2.86 14.72 0.14
N VAL A 95 -3.44 15.40 -0.83
CA VAL A 95 -2.78 16.56 -1.46
C VAL A 95 -2.72 17.75 -0.50
N LYS A 96 -3.73 17.91 0.35
CA LYS A 96 -3.82 19.04 1.28
C LYS A 96 -3.17 18.79 2.63
N GLU A 97 -2.84 17.54 2.94
CA GLU A 97 -2.21 17.17 4.20
C GLU A 97 -0.81 16.68 3.94
N ARG A 98 0.05 16.79 4.94
CA ARG A 98 1.36 16.19 4.87
C ARG A 98 1.27 14.71 5.21
N GLY A 99 2.16 13.93 4.63
CA GLY A 99 2.31 12.54 4.99
C GLY A 99 1.57 11.58 4.09
N LEU A 100 1.50 10.36 4.57
CA LEU A 100 0.87 9.23 3.89
C LEU A 100 -0.11 8.57 4.85
N LYS A 101 -1.21 8.06 4.31
CA LYS A 101 -2.19 7.32 5.10
C LYS A 101 -2.41 5.95 4.49
N LEU A 102 -2.35 4.94 5.33
CA LEU A 102 -2.58 3.56 4.95
C LEU A 102 -4.01 3.16 5.31
N TYR A 103 -4.72 2.62 4.34
CA TYR A 103 -6.12 2.21 4.52
C TYR A 103 -6.29 0.74 4.24
N ARG A 104 -7.27 0.16 4.90
CA ARG A 104 -7.73 -1.19 4.62
C ARG A 104 -9.25 -1.17 4.40
N VAL A 105 -9.73 -2.07 3.54
CA VAL A 105 -11.17 -2.27 3.38
C VAL A 105 -11.60 -3.25 4.47
N ASP A 106 -12.45 -2.78 5.39
CA ASP A 106 -12.93 -3.64 6.49
C ASP A 106 -14.07 -4.54 6.03
N PRO A 107 -14.46 -5.54 6.86
CA PRO A 107 -15.54 -6.46 6.50
C PRO A 107 -16.88 -5.79 6.21
N CYS A 108 -17.09 -4.57 6.67
CA CYS A 108 -18.32 -3.81 6.42
C CYS A 108 -18.24 -2.99 5.13
N ASN A 109 -17.24 -3.22 4.29
CA ASN A 109 -17.03 -2.54 3.02
C ASN A 109 -16.69 -1.05 3.17
N VAL A 110 -16.05 -0.69 4.28
CA VAL A 110 -15.65 0.69 4.55
C VAL A 110 -14.13 0.79 4.53
N LEU A 111 -13.63 1.85 3.90
CA LEU A 111 -12.21 2.20 3.96
C LEU A 111 -11.89 2.71 5.36
N THR A 112 -10.99 2.04 6.04
CA THR A 112 -10.60 2.38 7.41
C THR A 112 -9.13 2.72 7.46
N GLU A 113 -8.81 3.91 7.97
CA GLU A 113 -7.44 4.34 8.14
C GLU A 113 -6.76 3.49 9.21
N GLN A 114 -5.59 2.94 8.87
CA GLN A 114 -4.83 2.08 9.76
C GLN A 114 -3.63 2.80 10.37
N LEU A 115 -3.01 3.68 9.60
CA LEU A 115 -1.74 4.28 9.98
C LEU A 115 -1.55 5.59 9.24
N SER A 116 -0.94 6.57 9.90
CA SER A 116 -0.54 7.83 9.29
C SER A 116 0.95 8.03 9.57
N VAL A 117 1.72 8.29 8.52
CA VAL A 117 3.17 8.45 8.62
C VAL A 117 3.63 9.65 7.83
N ASP A 118 4.88 10.07 8.03
CA ASP A 118 5.49 11.13 7.25
C ASP A 118 5.73 10.70 5.81
N TYR A 119 5.72 11.65 4.90
CA TYR A 119 6.12 11.42 3.52
C TYR A 119 7.66 11.43 3.46
N SER A 120 8.24 10.29 3.79
CA SER A 120 9.70 10.14 3.92
C SER A 120 10.08 8.67 3.81
N VAL A 121 11.37 8.39 3.64
CA VAL A 121 11.85 7.02 3.62
C VAL A 121 11.55 6.31 4.95
N THR A 122 11.68 7.03 6.08
CA THR A 122 11.33 6.50 7.40
C THR A 122 9.83 6.18 7.48
N GLY A 123 9.00 7.07 6.94
CA GLY A 123 7.55 6.82 6.89
C GLY A 123 7.21 5.55 6.13
N ILE A 124 7.85 5.33 4.99
CA ILE A 124 7.67 4.10 4.21
C ILE A 124 8.09 2.88 5.02
N ALA A 125 9.25 2.95 5.68
CA ALA A 125 9.70 1.83 6.52
C ALA A 125 8.68 1.52 7.62
N ASN A 126 8.08 2.54 8.21
CA ASN A 126 7.04 2.35 9.23
C ASN A 126 5.80 1.68 8.67
N VAL A 127 5.42 2.00 7.44
CA VAL A 127 4.29 1.32 6.76
C VAL A 127 4.60 -0.17 6.60
N LEU A 128 5.78 -0.49 6.09
CA LEU A 128 6.17 -1.89 5.89
C LEU A 128 6.20 -2.66 7.21
N GLU A 129 6.76 -2.07 8.27
CA GLU A 129 6.80 -2.69 9.59
C GLU A 129 5.40 -2.89 10.18
N TYR A 130 4.51 -1.91 9.98
CA TYR A 130 3.14 -2.03 10.44
C TYR A 130 2.45 -3.24 9.82
N VAL A 131 2.56 -3.39 8.50
CA VAL A 131 1.95 -4.51 7.79
C VAL A 131 2.56 -5.83 8.24
N ALA A 132 3.88 -5.86 8.38
CA ALA A 132 4.59 -7.06 8.84
C ALA A 132 4.12 -7.50 10.22
N LYS A 133 4.03 -6.56 11.16
CA LYS A 133 3.55 -6.87 12.53
C LYS A 133 2.12 -7.35 12.53
N LYS A 134 1.26 -6.72 11.75
CA LYS A 134 -0.17 -7.06 11.72
C LYS A 134 -0.40 -8.48 11.20
N HIS A 135 0.47 -8.96 10.32
CA HIS A 135 0.29 -10.24 9.64
C HIS A 135 1.35 -11.29 10.00
N CYS A 136 2.13 -11.04 11.04
CA CYS A 136 3.22 -11.94 11.40
C CYS A 136 2.76 -13.27 12.01
N ASN A 137 1.51 -13.39 12.40
CA ASN A 137 0.97 -14.62 13.00
C ASN A 137 0.32 -15.55 11.99
N HIS A 138 0.52 -15.31 10.73
CA HIS A 138 -0.08 -16.10 9.66
C HIS A 138 0.90 -17.07 9.05
#